data_91171c18e3ccc6e4d5fa52adf7c07cb2
#
_entry.id   91171c18e3ccc6e4d5fa52adf7c07cb2
#
_cell.length_a   1.000
_cell.length_b   1.000
_cell.length_c   1.000
_cell.angle_alpha   90.00
_cell.angle_beta   90.00
_cell.angle_gamma   90.00
#
_symmetry.space_group_name_H-M   'P 1'
#
loop_
_entity.id
_entity.type
_entity.pdbx_description
1 polymer ?
#
loop_
_entity_poly.entity_id
_entity_poly.type
_entity_poly.pdbx_seq_one_letter_code
_entity_poly.pdbx_strand_id
1 'polypeptide(L)'
;MLFRSQVEEPATSREPDTEQEELLEEALRELERTREHLARVESDRDRVQRDYDTMRDQWILRAERGETGGAPPPQEPLVEVVRRAGSLPHLVVLDTAVASARRWQFDRTGDVWAAFLKLERIAADWASGTLRGSFTDAARGAGLDWAGGIGDTAAQKYAADYLREFEGRQIMLGPHLRMSGGRQILRIYCHLDQAPGAPGGAPRRRLVVGHVGEHLRDQGADD
;
A
#
# COMPACT_ATOMS: atom_id res chain seq x y z
N MET A 1 -15.34 -79.85 2.61
CA MET A 1 -15.36 -78.83 1.52
C MET A 1 -14.91 -77.52 2.09
N LEU A 2 -13.67 -77.16 1.77
CA LEU A 2 -13.07 -75.96 2.24
C LEU A 2 -13.00 -74.92 1.06
N PHE A 3 -13.80 -73.86 1.15
CA PHE A 3 -13.74 -72.74 0.21
C PHE A 3 -12.55 -71.79 0.61
N ARG A 4 -11.59 -71.76 -0.25
CA ARG A 4 -10.44 -70.85 -0.14
C ARG A 4 -10.79 -69.60 -0.95
N SER A 5 -11.14 -68.51 -0.24
CA SER A 5 -11.29 -67.19 -0.86
C SER A 5 -9.91 -66.62 -1.18
N GLN A 6 -9.61 -66.47 -2.43
CA GLN A 6 -8.51 -65.67 -2.90
C GLN A 6 -8.90 -64.20 -2.83
N VAL A 7 -8.21 -63.42 -2.01
CA VAL A 7 -8.25 -61.97 -2.01
C VAL A 7 -7.23 -61.53 -3.04
N GLU A 8 -7.70 -61.07 -4.20
CA GLU A 8 -6.84 -60.33 -5.16
C GLU A 8 -6.60 -58.92 -4.61
N GLU A 9 -5.34 -58.63 -4.29
CA GLU A 9 -4.89 -57.27 -4.05
C GLU A 9 -4.81 -56.52 -5.42
N PRO A 10 -5.39 -55.34 -5.55
CA PRO A 10 -5.14 -54.50 -6.73
C PRO A 10 -3.80 -53.78 -6.59
N ALA A 11 -2.76 -54.31 -7.18
CA ALA A 11 -1.52 -53.59 -7.40
C ALA A 11 -1.73 -52.53 -8.48
N THR A 12 -2.09 -51.31 -8.06
CA THR A 12 -1.99 -50.11 -8.91
C THR A 12 -0.72 -49.38 -8.54
N SER A 13 0.41 -49.87 -9.01
CA SER A 13 1.60 -49.02 -9.21
C SER A 13 1.31 -48.10 -10.39
N ARG A 14 0.86 -46.87 -10.12
CA ARG A 14 0.90 -45.78 -11.08
C ARG A 14 2.38 -45.42 -11.27
N GLU A 15 2.89 -45.70 -12.45
CA GLU A 15 4.14 -45.06 -12.89
C GLU A 15 3.98 -43.54 -12.78
N PRO A 16 4.92 -42.81 -12.19
CA PRO A 16 4.84 -41.37 -12.17
C PRO A 16 4.79 -40.86 -13.62
N ASP A 17 3.86 -39.97 -13.88
CA ASP A 17 3.64 -39.35 -15.18
C ASP A 17 4.85 -38.42 -15.41
N THR A 18 5.80 -38.87 -16.21
CA THR A 18 7.09 -38.21 -16.47
C THR A 18 6.88 -36.76 -16.92
N GLU A 19 5.78 -36.50 -17.61
CA GLU A 19 5.37 -35.17 -18.06
C GLU A 19 4.99 -34.24 -16.90
N GLN A 20 4.37 -34.77 -15.84
CA GLN A 20 4.02 -34.01 -14.63
C GLN A 20 5.26 -33.71 -13.78
N GLU A 21 6.23 -34.60 -13.74
CA GLU A 21 7.50 -34.37 -13.04
C GLU A 21 8.33 -33.29 -13.74
N GLU A 22 8.41 -33.31 -15.08
CA GLU A 22 9.09 -32.29 -15.86
C GLU A 22 8.45 -30.88 -15.69
N LEU A 23 7.12 -30.80 -15.72
CA LEU A 23 6.38 -29.55 -15.48
C LEU A 23 6.60 -29.00 -14.04
N LEU A 24 6.64 -29.90 -13.06
CA LEU A 24 6.91 -29.51 -11.67
C LEU A 24 8.34 -28.98 -11.50
N GLU A 25 9.32 -29.63 -12.12
CA GLU A 25 10.71 -29.16 -12.09
C GLU A 25 10.87 -27.80 -12.77
N GLU A 26 10.19 -27.58 -13.90
CA GLU A 26 10.20 -26.29 -14.59
C GLU A 26 9.58 -25.18 -13.73
N ALA A 27 8.43 -25.46 -13.12
CA ALA A 27 7.76 -24.52 -12.20
C ALA A 27 8.62 -24.19 -10.98
N LEU A 28 9.33 -25.17 -10.42
CA LEU A 28 10.25 -24.95 -9.31
C LEU A 28 11.43 -24.06 -9.70
N ARG A 29 12.02 -24.27 -10.89
CA ARG A 29 13.11 -23.43 -11.43
C ARG A 29 12.65 -21.99 -11.68
N GLU A 30 11.43 -21.80 -12.16
CA GLU A 30 10.86 -20.46 -12.37
C GLU A 30 10.56 -19.75 -11.05
N LEU A 31 10.06 -20.48 -10.06
CA LEU A 31 9.85 -19.97 -8.71
C LEU A 31 11.17 -19.50 -8.06
N GLU A 32 12.23 -20.28 -8.23
CA GLU A 32 13.55 -19.96 -7.68
C GLU A 32 14.15 -18.71 -8.34
N ARG A 33 14.08 -18.60 -9.68
CA ARG A 33 14.48 -17.40 -10.41
C ARG A 33 13.69 -16.15 -9.97
N THR A 34 12.40 -16.30 -9.77
CA THR A 34 11.53 -15.22 -9.32
C THR A 34 11.90 -14.77 -7.89
N ARG A 35 12.20 -15.72 -7.01
CA ARG A 35 12.68 -15.42 -5.65
C ARG A 35 14.02 -14.68 -5.64
N GLU A 36 14.97 -15.12 -6.46
CA GLU A 36 16.27 -14.45 -6.60
C GLU A 36 16.10 -13.02 -7.15
N HIS A 37 15.20 -12.84 -8.13
CA HIS A 37 14.90 -11.53 -8.69
C HIS A 37 14.28 -10.60 -7.63
N LEU A 38 13.31 -11.08 -6.87
CA LEU A 38 12.70 -10.34 -5.77
C LEU A 38 13.74 -9.92 -4.72
N ALA A 39 14.60 -10.84 -4.30
CA ALA A 39 15.65 -10.54 -3.32
C ALA A 39 16.63 -9.46 -3.82
N ARG A 40 16.97 -9.45 -5.11
CA ARG A 40 17.80 -8.38 -5.70
C ARG A 40 17.07 -7.03 -5.70
N VAL A 41 15.83 -7.00 -6.15
CA VAL A 41 15.01 -5.77 -6.17
C VAL A 41 14.83 -5.20 -4.77
N GLU A 42 14.58 -6.05 -3.77
CA GLU A 42 14.49 -5.64 -2.37
C GLU A 42 15.81 -5.06 -1.85
N SER A 43 16.94 -5.72 -2.15
CA SER A 43 18.25 -5.23 -1.76
C SER A 43 18.61 -3.88 -2.41
N ASP A 44 18.31 -3.72 -3.69
CA ASP A 44 18.53 -2.45 -4.41
C ASP A 44 17.63 -1.34 -3.87
N ARG A 45 16.36 -1.63 -3.58
CA ARG A 45 15.45 -0.70 -2.91
C ARG A 45 16.01 -0.22 -1.58
N ASP A 46 16.45 -1.16 -0.74
CA ASP A 46 16.96 -0.85 0.60
C ASP A 46 18.28 -0.07 0.55
N ARG A 47 19.10 -0.29 -0.48
CA ARG A 47 20.30 0.50 -0.72
C ARG A 47 19.93 1.94 -1.08
N VAL A 48 19.07 2.13 -2.07
CA VAL A 48 18.63 3.47 -2.51
C VAL A 48 17.97 4.23 -1.36
N GLN A 49 17.18 3.55 -0.54
CA GLN A 49 16.56 4.18 0.63
C GLN A 49 17.59 4.66 1.66
N ARG A 50 18.61 3.84 1.97
CA ARG A 50 19.69 4.24 2.89
C ARG A 50 20.48 5.43 2.35
N ASP A 51 20.80 5.43 1.05
CA ASP A 51 21.53 6.53 0.40
C ASP A 51 20.72 7.82 0.45
N TYR A 52 19.40 7.75 0.21
CA TYR A 52 18.50 8.90 0.31
C TYR A 52 18.42 9.42 1.76
N ASP A 53 18.23 8.55 2.75
CA ASP A 53 18.15 8.95 4.16
C ASP A 53 19.47 9.58 4.62
N THR A 54 20.59 9.05 4.19
CA THR A 54 21.93 9.62 4.48
C THR A 54 22.10 11.02 3.89
N MET A 55 21.71 11.21 2.62
CA MET A 55 21.77 12.53 1.98
C MET A 55 20.84 13.54 2.65
N ARG A 56 19.63 13.12 3.01
CA ARG A 56 18.65 13.96 3.71
C ARG A 56 19.20 14.42 5.06
N ASP A 57 19.73 13.48 5.85
CA ASP A 57 20.24 13.77 7.18
C ASP A 57 21.48 14.70 7.11
N GLN A 58 22.36 14.50 6.14
CA GLN A 58 23.48 15.42 5.87
C GLN A 58 22.99 16.82 5.47
N TRP A 59 21.93 16.92 4.69
CA TRP A 59 21.37 18.20 4.29
C TRP A 59 20.74 18.93 5.50
N ILE A 60 19.98 18.21 6.37
CA ILE A 60 19.43 18.77 7.61
C ILE A 60 20.55 19.31 8.51
N LEU A 61 21.61 18.52 8.73
CA LEU A 61 22.76 18.94 9.54
C LEU A 61 23.48 20.18 8.98
N ARG A 62 23.58 20.31 7.66
CA ARG A 62 24.15 21.51 7.00
C ARG A 62 23.23 22.72 7.14
N ALA A 63 21.92 22.51 7.00
CA ALA A 63 20.93 23.57 7.18
C ALA A 63 20.94 24.13 8.62
N GLU A 64 21.03 23.25 9.63
CA GLU A 64 21.15 23.62 11.05
C GLU A 64 22.45 24.43 11.36
N ARG A 65 23.55 24.19 10.61
CA ARG A 65 24.80 24.92 10.74
C ARG A 65 24.82 26.23 9.95
N GLY A 66 23.75 26.58 9.26
CA GLY A 66 23.69 27.78 8.42
C GLY A 66 24.52 27.66 7.13
N GLU A 67 24.99 26.46 6.77
CA GLU A 67 25.81 26.17 5.60
C GLU A 67 24.96 25.98 4.33
N THR A 68 23.87 26.70 4.21
CA THR A 68 22.88 26.53 3.11
C THR A 68 23.39 27.24 1.84
N GLY A 69 24.32 26.60 1.15
CA GLY A 69 24.80 27.02 -0.18
C GLY A 69 24.56 25.99 -1.27
N GLY A 70 23.94 24.83 -0.94
CA GLY A 70 23.61 23.75 -1.88
C GLY A 70 22.13 23.69 -2.21
N ALA A 71 21.80 23.35 -3.45
CA ALA A 71 20.42 23.00 -3.81
C ALA A 71 19.90 21.90 -2.87
N PRO A 72 18.63 21.96 -2.42
CA PRO A 72 18.03 20.86 -1.67
C PRO A 72 18.20 19.57 -2.46
N PRO A 73 18.27 18.38 -1.79
CA PRO A 73 18.36 17.11 -2.51
C PRO A 73 17.21 17.03 -3.51
N PRO A 74 17.46 16.48 -4.70
CA PRO A 74 16.41 16.37 -5.71
C PRO A 74 15.22 15.66 -5.09
N GLN A 75 14.08 16.35 -5.06
CA GLN A 75 12.87 15.79 -4.49
C GLN A 75 12.40 14.69 -5.43
N GLU A 76 12.19 13.50 -4.86
CA GLU A 76 11.59 12.40 -5.59
C GLU A 76 10.20 12.84 -6.10
N PRO A 77 9.84 12.59 -7.36
CA PRO A 77 8.50 12.92 -7.86
C PRO A 77 7.41 12.29 -7.00
N LEU A 78 6.30 13.01 -6.77
CA LEU A 78 5.19 12.52 -5.97
C LEU A 78 4.71 11.12 -6.39
N VAL A 79 4.66 10.86 -7.70
CA VAL A 79 4.26 9.55 -8.25
C VAL A 79 5.16 8.41 -7.80
N GLU A 80 6.45 8.65 -7.66
CA GLU A 80 7.40 7.61 -7.20
C GLU A 80 7.25 7.35 -5.71
N VAL A 81 7.02 8.38 -4.90
CA VAL A 81 6.68 8.24 -3.47
C VAL A 81 5.42 7.41 -3.30
N VAL A 82 4.38 7.66 -4.12
CA VAL A 82 3.11 6.92 -4.07
C VAL A 82 3.30 5.46 -4.51
N ARG A 83 4.09 5.19 -5.55
CA ARG A 83 4.43 3.81 -5.95
C ARG A 83 5.16 3.06 -4.85
N ARG A 84 6.16 3.71 -4.25
CA ARG A 84 6.93 3.15 -3.14
C ARG A 84 6.04 2.82 -1.94
N ALA A 85 5.03 3.64 -1.65
CA ALA A 85 4.06 3.35 -0.60
C ALA A 85 3.29 2.05 -0.83
N GLY A 86 3.12 1.62 -2.08
CA GLY A 86 2.52 0.33 -2.43
C GLY A 86 3.35 -0.90 -2.01
N SER A 87 4.62 -0.73 -1.63
CA SER A 87 5.45 -1.81 -1.07
C SER A 87 5.27 -1.99 0.45
N LEU A 88 4.53 -1.09 1.11
CA LEU A 88 4.27 -1.18 2.55
C LEU A 88 3.21 -2.26 2.83
N PRO A 89 3.45 -3.18 3.79
CA PRO A 89 2.66 -4.41 3.95
C PRO A 89 1.16 -4.23 4.21
N HIS A 90 0.76 -3.14 4.90
CA HIS A 90 -0.63 -2.90 5.30
C HIS A 90 -1.31 -1.79 4.48
N LEU A 91 -0.59 -1.22 3.51
CA LEU A 91 -1.12 -0.28 2.54
C LEU A 91 -1.37 -0.97 1.20
N VAL A 92 -2.50 -0.65 0.58
CA VAL A 92 -2.78 -1.02 -0.82
C VAL A 92 -2.91 0.27 -1.61
N VAL A 93 -2.02 0.50 -2.55
CA VAL A 93 -2.06 1.69 -3.42
C VAL A 93 -2.69 1.30 -4.75
N LEU A 94 -3.83 1.89 -5.08
CA LEU A 94 -4.52 1.63 -6.34
C LEU A 94 -3.84 2.37 -7.51
N ASP A 95 -3.98 1.83 -8.71
CA ASP A 95 -3.50 2.48 -9.94
C ASP A 95 -4.08 3.89 -10.13
N THR A 96 -5.31 4.11 -9.66
CA THR A 96 -5.96 5.42 -9.66
C THR A 96 -5.23 6.45 -8.79
N ALA A 97 -4.64 6.03 -7.66
CA ALA A 97 -3.82 6.89 -6.82
C ALA A 97 -2.49 7.23 -7.50
N VAL A 98 -1.86 6.26 -8.15
CA VAL A 98 -0.63 6.49 -8.94
C VAL A 98 -0.92 7.42 -10.11
N ALA A 99 -2.03 7.21 -10.83
CA ALA A 99 -2.43 8.05 -11.95
C ALA A 99 -2.75 9.49 -11.53
N SER A 100 -3.39 9.71 -10.38
CA SER A 100 -3.66 11.05 -9.87
C SER A 100 -2.37 11.73 -9.39
N ALA A 101 -1.49 11.03 -8.69
CA ALA A 101 -0.20 11.56 -8.25
C ALA A 101 0.71 12.01 -9.42
N ARG A 102 0.63 11.32 -10.58
CA ARG A 102 1.38 11.71 -11.78
C ARG A 102 0.97 13.08 -12.33
N ARG A 103 -0.29 13.47 -12.14
CA ARG A 103 -0.83 14.75 -12.62
C ARG A 103 -0.65 15.90 -11.64
N TRP A 104 -0.21 15.59 -10.40
CA TRP A 104 -0.11 16.59 -9.34
C TRP A 104 1.35 16.86 -8.98
N GLN A 105 1.70 18.14 -8.91
CA GLN A 105 3.02 18.55 -8.42
C GLN A 105 2.89 18.93 -6.95
N PHE A 106 3.82 18.43 -6.14
CA PHE A 106 3.87 18.74 -4.72
C PHE A 106 5.33 18.77 -4.25
N ASP A 107 5.73 19.90 -3.67
CA ASP A 107 7.14 20.16 -3.39
C ASP A 107 7.67 19.47 -2.12
N ARG A 108 6.76 19.00 -1.24
CA ARG A 108 7.12 18.38 0.04
C ARG A 108 6.93 16.87 0.02
N THR A 109 7.48 16.22 -0.98
CA THR A 109 7.31 14.77 -1.18
C THR A 109 7.94 13.92 -0.07
N GLY A 110 8.98 14.42 0.60
CA GLY A 110 9.53 13.79 1.82
C GLY A 110 8.53 13.71 2.96
N ASP A 111 7.69 14.76 3.14
CA ASP A 111 6.65 14.73 4.16
C ASP A 111 5.54 13.75 3.80
N VAL A 112 5.24 13.59 2.51
CA VAL A 112 4.30 12.60 2.02
C VAL A 112 4.77 11.19 2.35
N TRP A 113 6.06 10.91 2.15
CA TRP A 113 6.67 9.64 2.54
C TRP A 113 6.59 9.41 4.06
N ALA A 114 6.96 10.41 4.85
CA ALA A 114 6.85 10.32 6.31
C ALA A 114 5.41 10.07 6.78
N ALA A 115 4.43 10.66 6.10
CA ALA A 115 3.02 10.43 6.37
C ALA A 115 2.61 8.99 6.03
N PHE A 116 3.05 8.43 4.89
CA PHE A 116 2.79 7.02 4.56
C PHE A 116 3.41 6.06 5.58
N LEU A 117 4.60 6.32 6.09
CA LEU A 117 5.20 5.50 7.15
C LEU A 117 4.39 5.52 8.46
N LYS A 118 3.84 6.69 8.82
CA LYS A 118 2.93 6.80 9.97
C LYS A 118 1.64 6.03 9.74
N LEU A 119 1.04 6.16 8.56
CA LEU A 119 -0.18 5.44 8.18
C LEU A 119 0.04 3.93 8.16
N GLU A 120 1.18 3.46 7.64
CA GLU A 120 1.56 2.04 7.68
C GLU A 120 1.61 1.51 9.10
N ARG A 121 2.26 2.21 10.02
CA ARG A 121 2.33 1.80 11.42
C ARG A 121 0.95 1.67 12.04
N ILE A 122 0.07 2.67 11.82
CA ILE A 122 -1.30 2.63 12.34
C ILE A 122 -2.10 1.49 11.68
N ALA A 123 -1.92 1.26 10.38
CA ALA A 123 -2.57 0.17 9.65
C ALA A 123 -2.10 -1.21 10.16
N ALA A 124 -0.83 -1.36 10.52
CA ALA A 124 -0.28 -2.56 11.13
C ALA A 124 -0.91 -2.84 12.52
N ASP A 125 -1.01 -1.82 13.37
CA ASP A 125 -1.67 -1.93 14.68
C ASP A 125 -3.17 -2.25 14.52
N TRP A 126 -3.81 -1.69 13.50
CA TRP A 126 -5.21 -1.98 13.19
C TRP A 126 -5.40 -3.40 12.65
N ALA A 127 -4.52 -3.85 11.77
CA ALA A 127 -4.56 -5.19 11.19
C ALA A 127 -4.35 -6.28 12.24
N SER A 128 -3.43 -6.06 13.18
CA SER A 128 -3.17 -6.98 14.30
C SER A 128 -4.21 -6.94 15.41
N GLY A 129 -5.12 -5.93 15.39
CA GLY A 129 -6.11 -5.73 16.47
C GLY A 129 -5.54 -5.08 17.73
N THR A 130 -4.31 -4.57 17.70
CA THR A 130 -3.67 -3.89 18.84
C THR A 130 -3.99 -2.39 18.91
N LEU A 131 -4.57 -1.84 17.85
CA LEU A 131 -4.97 -0.43 17.80
C LEU A 131 -5.97 -0.10 18.91
N ARG A 132 -5.64 0.86 19.77
CA ARG A 132 -6.54 1.37 20.78
C ARG A 132 -7.34 2.54 20.21
N GLY A 133 -8.67 2.46 20.27
CA GLY A 133 -9.57 3.48 19.73
C GLY A 133 -9.78 3.37 18.22
N SER A 134 -10.16 4.48 17.59
CA SER A 134 -10.42 4.53 16.16
C SER A 134 -9.14 4.79 15.35
N PHE A 135 -9.14 4.38 14.07
CA PHE A 135 -8.08 4.74 13.13
C PHE A 135 -7.88 6.26 13.03
N THR A 136 -8.99 7.00 13.06
CA THR A 136 -9.00 8.47 13.04
C THR A 136 -8.26 9.07 14.24
N ASP A 137 -8.52 8.58 15.45
CA ASP A 137 -7.88 9.08 16.66
C ASP A 137 -6.37 8.77 16.64
N ALA A 138 -5.99 7.57 16.21
CA ALA A 138 -4.60 7.19 16.08
C ALA A 138 -3.85 8.03 15.04
N ALA A 139 -4.48 8.29 13.88
CA ALA A 139 -3.89 9.13 12.85
C ALA A 139 -3.68 10.57 13.33
N ARG A 140 -4.67 11.15 13.99
CA ARG A 140 -4.56 12.50 14.61
C ARG A 140 -3.52 12.52 15.73
N GLY A 141 -3.51 11.51 16.59
CA GLY A 141 -2.51 11.34 17.65
C GLY A 141 -1.07 11.22 17.13
N ALA A 142 -0.88 10.69 15.91
CA ALA A 142 0.41 10.65 15.22
C ALA A 142 0.78 11.99 14.53
N GLY A 143 -0.03 13.05 14.72
CA GLY A 143 0.19 14.37 14.13
C GLY A 143 -0.16 14.45 12.64
N LEU A 144 -1.07 13.59 12.16
CA LEU A 144 -1.59 13.68 10.79
C LEU A 144 -2.89 14.53 10.79
N ASP A 145 -3.01 15.46 9.84
CA ASP A 145 -4.25 16.20 9.60
C ASP A 145 -5.25 15.29 8.89
N TRP A 146 -5.85 14.40 9.66
CA TRP A 146 -6.71 13.32 9.20
C TRP A 146 -8.18 13.64 9.40
N ALA A 147 -8.96 13.51 8.32
CA ALA A 147 -10.41 13.51 8.34
C ALA A 147 -10.93 12.07 8.22
N GLY A 148 -11.86 11.69 9.10
CA GLY A 148 -12.38 10.31 9.18
C GLY A 148 -13.40 9.95 8.08
N GLY A 149 -13.81 10.90 7.25
CA GLY A 149 -14.78 10.71 6.18
C GLY A 149 -14.93 11.95 5.32
N ILE A 150 -15.86 11.89 4.38
CA ILE A 150 -16.31 12.99 3.53
C ILE A 150 -17.71 13.44 3.97
N GLY A 151 -18.11 14.67 3.62
CA GLY A 151 -19.44 15.18 3.92
C GLY A 151 -20.54 14.47 3.13
N ASP A 152 -21.76 14.47 3.67
CA ASP A 152 -22.92 13.79 3.05
C ASP A 152 -23.19 14.28 1.62
N THR A 153 -23.02 15.57 1.37
CA THR A 153 -23.21 16.13 0.01
C THR A 153 -22.17 15.60 -0.96
N ALA A 154 -20.90 15.50 -0.57
CA ALA A 154 -19.86 14.90 -1.40
C ALA A 154 -20.17 13.44 -1.69
N ALA A 155 -20.62 12.68 -0.68
CA ALA A 155 -20.98 11.28 -0.82
C ALA A 155 -22.20 11.06 -1.72
N GLN A 156 -23.15 12.00 -1.79
CA GLN A 156 -24.36 11.88 -2.58
C GLN A 156 -24.20 12.49 -3.99
N LYS A 157 -23.81 13.76 -4.06
CA LYS A 157 -23.77 14.54 -5.32
C LYS A 157 -22.57 14.15 -6.20
N TYR A 158 -21.44 13.81 -5.58
CA TYR A 158 -20.17 13.53 -6.28
C TYR A 158 -19.65 12.10 -6.02
N ALA A 159 -20.53 11.17 -5.71
CA ALA A 159 -20.17 9.78 -5.39
C ALA A 159 -19.20 9.16 -6.40
N ALA A 160 -19.37 9.44 -7.69
CA ALA A 160 -18.52 8.91 -8.76
C ALA A 160 -17.04 9.30 -8.60
N ASP A 161 -16.74 10.46 -8.02
CA ASP A 161 -15.37 10.92 -7.81
C ASP A 161 -14.67 10.14 -6.69
N TYR A 162 -15.44 9.54 -5.78
CA TYR A 162 -14.96 8.81 -4.62
C TYR A 162 -15.02 7.29 -4.76
N LEU A 163 -15.77 6.77 -5.75
CA LEU A 163 -15.87 5.34 -5.99
C LEU A 163 -14.61 4.81 -6.70
N ARG A 164 -14.12 3.67 -6.21
CA ARG A 164 -13.01 2.93 -6.84
C ARG A 164 -13.35 1.45 -6.88
N GLU A 165 -12.80 0.76 -7.86
CA GLU A 165 -12.84 -0.70 -7.90
C GLU A 165 -11.66 -1.27 -7.11
N PHE A 166 -11.95 -2.24 -6.25
CA PHE A 166 -10.94 -2.94 -5.46
C PHE A 166 -11.37 -4.40 -5.24
N GLU A 167 -10.57 -5.34 -5.68
CA GLU A 167 -10.84 -6.79 -5.57
C GLU A 167 -12.25 -7.18 -6.07
N GLY A 168 -12.65 -6.66 -7.24
CA GLY A 168 -13.94 -6.96 -7.89
C GLY A 168 -15.15 -6.31 -7.23
N ARG A 169 -14.98 -5.37 -6.30
CA ARG A 169 -16.07 -4.62 -5.67
C ARG A 169 -15.81 -3.11 -5.69
N GLN A 170 -16.89 -2.34 -5.65
CA GLN A 170 -16.79 -0.91 -5.50
C GLN A 170 -16.57 -0.55 -4.01
N ILE A 171 -15.60 0.32 -3.75
CA ILE A 171 -15.32 0.91 -2.46
C ILE A 171 -15.47 2.43 -2.54
N MET A 172 -15.91 3.04 -1.45
CA MET A 172 -16.01 4.50 -1.30
C MET A 172 -14.76 5.01 -0.59
N LEU A 173 -14.06 5.97 -1.19
CA LEU A 173 -13.01 6.72 -0.52
C LEU A 173 -13.67 7.76 0.40
N GLY A 174 -13.34 7.73 1.67
CA GLY A 174 -13.91 8.66 2.65
C GLY A 174 -12.84 9.30 3.53
N PRO A 175 -12.15 8.50 4.36
CA PRO A 175 -11.06 8.99 5.17
C PRO A 175 -9.96 9.60 4.30
N HIS A 176 -9.40 10.73 4.74
CA HIS A 176 -8.33 11.35 3.97
C HIS A 176 -7.37 12.15 4.84
N LEU A 177 -6.12 12.19 4.39
CA LEU A 177 -5.06 13.04 4.93
C LEU A 177 -5.01 14.35 4.14
N ARG A 178 -4.87 15.47 4.85
CA ARG A 178 -4.66 16.81 4.31
C ARG A 178 -3.22 17.23 4.54
N MET A 179 -2.56 17.71 3.50
CA MET A 179 -1.19 18.21 3.58
C MET A 179 -1.08 19.54 2.84
N SER A 180 -0.44 20.50 3.48
CA SER A 180 -0.19 21.82 2.88
C SER A 180 1.27 21.92 2.47
N GLY A 181 1.55 22.29 1.23
CA GLY A 181 2.87 22.55 0.68
C GLY A 181 2.92 23.96 0.09
N GLY A 182 3.10 24.99 0.93
CA GLY A 182 3.07 26.37 0.46
C GLY A 182 1.71 26.75 -0.13
N ARG A 183 1.67 26.97 -1.46
CA ARG A 183 0.42 27.30 -2.18
C ARG A 183 -0.39 26.08 -2.59
N GLN A 184 0.15 24.87 -2.43
CA GLN A 184 -0.48 23.65 -2.88
C GLN A 184 -1.05 22.88 -1.69
N ILE A 185 -2.21 22.31 -1.88
CA ILE A 185 -2.88 21.45 -0.90
C ILE A 185 -2.98 20.06 -1.52
N LEU A 186 -2.35 19.07 -0.88
CA LEU A 186 -2.42 17.68 -1.26
C LEU A 186 -3.47 16.97 -0.41
N ARG A 187 -4.25 16.10 -1.04
CA ARG A 187 -5.16 15.15 -0.38
C ARG A 187 -4.74 13.72 -0.70
N ILE A 188 -4.77 12.86 0.32
CA ILE A 188 -4.60 11.42 0.16
C ILE A 188 -5.89 10.78 0.65
N TYR A 189 -6.75 10.36 -0.31
CA TYR A 189 -8.03 9.73 0.01
C TYR A 189 -7.88 8.22 0.13
N CYS A 190 -8.47 7.67 1.17
CA CYS A 190 -8.33 6.28 1.56
C CYS A 190 -9.69 5.60 1.78
N HIS A 191 -9.63 4.28 1.85
CA HIS A 191 -10.69 3.42 2.34
C HIS A 191 -10.11 2.49 3.40
N LEU A 192 -10.82 2.35 4.53
CA LEU A 192 -10.49 1.38 5.57
C LEU A 192 -11.15 0.05 5.22
N ASP A 193 -10.40 -0.81 4.54
CA ASP A 193 -10.88 -2.12 4.10
C ASP A 193 -10.87 -3.11 5.26
N GLN A 194 -12.04 -3.66 5.55
CA GLN A 194 -12.21 -4.74 6.51
C GLN A 194 -12.98 -5.88 5.84
N ALA A 195 -12.25 -6.86 5.34
CA ALA A 195 -12.82 -8.06 4.74
C ALA A 195 -12.91 -9.18 5.79
N PRO A 196 -13.90 -10.09 5.67
CA PRO A 196 -13.92 -11.31 6.48
C PRO A 196 -12.60 -12.06 6.31
N GLY A 197 -12.06 -12.59 7.40
CA GLY A 197 -10.94 -13.53 7.35
C GLY A 197 -11.36 -14.89 6.80
N ALA A 198 -10.40 -15.81 6.66
CA ALA A 198 -10.72 -17.22 6.44
C ALA A 198 -11.63 -17.73 7.56
N PRO A 199 -12.42 -18.80 7.33
CA PRO A 199 -13.27 -19.39 8.36
C PRO A 199 -12.50 -19.63 9.67
N GLY A 200 -12.91 -18.96 10.75
CA GLY A 200 -12.22 -19.00 12.06
C GLY A 200 -11.00 -18.06 12.19
N GLY A 201 -10.65 -17.31 11.17
CA GLY A 201 -9.55 -16.34 11.19
C GLY A 201 -9.98 -14.91 11.56
N ALA A 202 -9.01 -14.09 11.94
CA ALA A 202 -9.24 -12.65 12.16
C ALA A 202 -9.61 -11.95 10.84
N PRO A 203 -10.40 -10.86 10.88
CA PRO A 203 -10.73 -10.09 9.70
C PRO A 203 -9.44 -9.48 9.09
N ARG A 204 -9.33 -9.53 7.76
CA ARG A 204 -8.25 -8.88 7.04
C ARG A 204 -8.53 -7.38 6.99
N ARG A 205 -7.60 -6.59 7.52
CA ARG A 205 -7.70 -5.14 7.56
C ARG A 205 -6.55 -4.50 6.81
N ARG A 206 -6.86 -3.57 5.90
CA ARG A 206 -5.88 -2.87 5.06
C ARG A 206 -6.32 -1.42 4.83
N LEU A 207 -5.35 -0.52 4.75
CA LEU A 207 -5.59 0.84 4.32
C LEU A 207 -5.42 0.92 2.80
N VAL A 208 -6.51 1.16 2.07
CA VAL A 208 -6.50 1.30 0.61
C VAL A 208 -6.40 2.77 0.24
N VAL A 209 -5.35 3.14 -0.49
CA VAL A 209 -5.12 4.49 -1.01
C VAL A 209 -5.64 4.56 -2.44
N GLY A 210 -6.67 5.35 -2.68
CA GLY A 210 -7.37 5.40 -3.97
C GLY A 210 -7.16 6.69 -4.76
N HIS A 211 -6.68 7.77 -4.11
CA HIS A 211 -6.38 9.03 -4.77
C HIS A 211 -5.30 9.79 -4.01
N VAL A 212 -4.34 10.39 -4.73
CA VAL A 212 -3.31 11.28 -4.19
C VAL A 212 -3.18 12.47 -5.13
N GLY A 213 -3.56 13.66 -4.67
CA GLY A 213 -3.55 14.84 -5.53
C GLY A 213 -4.42 15.97 -5.00
N GLU A 214 -5.12 16.60 -5.90
CA GLU A 214 -6.08 17.66 -5.62
C GLU A 214 -7.24 17.21 -4.75
N HIS A 215 -7.96 18.17 -4.22
CA HIS A 215 -9.22 17.94 -3.53
C HIS A 215 -10.26 17.38 -4.52
N LEU A 216 -10.88 16.24 -4.18
CA LEU A 216 -12.03 15.74 -4.92
C LEU A 216 -13.24 16.64 -4.67
N ARG A 217 -14.13 16.78 -5.65
CA ARG A 217 -15.25 17.72 -5.58
C ARG A 217 -16.09 17.54 -4.31
N ASP A 218 -16.36 18.66 -3.62
CA ASP A 218 -17.33 18.79 -2.55
C ASP A 218 -18.13 20.10 -2.72
N GLN A 219 -18.91 20.49 -1.72
CA GLN A 219 -19.73 21.73 -1.81
C GLN A 219 -18.91 23.02 -1.98
N GLY A 220 -17.60 23.03 -1.72
CA GLY A 220 -16.77 24.24 -1.80
C GLY A 220 -15.99 24.38 -3.10
N ALA A 221 -16.16 23.48 -4.07
CA ALA A 221 -15.41 23.45 -5.33
C ALA A 221 -16.17 24.04 -6.55
N ASP A 222 -17.34 24.61 -6.32
CA ASP A 222 -18.18 25.19 -7.38
C ASP A 222 -18.04 26.74 -7.50
N ASP A 223 -16.97 27.36 -6.92
CA ASP A 223 -16.64 28.79 -7.09
C ASP A 223 -15.39 29.02 -7.95
#